data_9390b948ba2924bad861b687f78e5262
#
_entry.id   9390b948ba2924bad861b687f78e5262
#
_cell.length_a   1.000
_cell.length_b   1.000
_cell.length_c   1.000
_cell.angle_alpha   90.00
_cell.angle_beta   90.00
_cell.angle_gamma   90.00
#
_symmetry.space_group_name_H-M   'P 1'
#
loop_
_entity.id
_entity.type
_entity.pdbx_description
1 polymer ?
#
loop_
_entity_poly.entity_id
_entity_poly.type
_entity_poly.pdbx_seq_one_letter_code
_entity_poly.pdbx_strand_id
1 'polypeptide(L)'
;MWVADMDLPTPNFIMQAIKTRLEHPILGYTHMSEAVYQAIIDWQAFHEYEVKSEEIVFTHNVANGFFMAVQAFTKAGEAVLAMPPVYPPFLTAPELNGRKLVTAPLVLKNGRYEIDFDLLESKIVENKVQLILFCHPQNPSGRVWTENELKKLAEICVTHKVTIVSDEIHSDMIFSGKHIPLATISDAIRQQTITLSSPGKTFNLGGLQIGYAIIANPKLKAAYLKVSQSVSVKGLNLFATVALEAAYSEKGRRYVQELNQFLQQNIDKTVDFFQTHFPQVTVMRPEASYLVWLDFSTLCSDHAALKNWIINDAKLGLNDGESFDVKTDKPNAGTCFMRMNLAVPPRVLQQAFSHFKMGLNQLPKL
;
A
#
# COMPACT_ATOMS: atom_id res chain seq x y z
N MET A 1 -14.30 0.69 -9.72
CA MET A 1 -13.30 1.57 -9.06
C MET A 1 -13.02 1.07 -7.64
N TRP A 2 -13.06 -0.25 -7.47
CA TRP A 2 -12.97 -0.95 -6.18
C TRP A 2 -11.56 -1.49 -5.91
N VAL A 3 -11.05 -2.38 -6.80
CA VAL A 3 -9.74 -3.00 -6.65
C VAL A 3 -8.64 -1.95 -6.85
N ALA A 4 -7.51 -2.13 -6.16
CA ALA A 4 -6.36 -1.24 -6.28
C ALA A 4 -5.37 -1.72 -7.38
N ASP A 5 -5.88 -1.92 -8.58
CA ASP A 5 -5.16 -2.03 -9.85
C ASP A 5 -5.56 -0.84 -10.75
N MET A 6 -5.03 -0.75 -11.95
CA MET A 6 -5.36 0.33 -12.87
C MET A 6 -6.22 -0.19 -14.03
N ASP A 7 -7.22 0.59 -14.44
CA ASP A 7 -7.92 0.41 -15.72
C ASP A 7 -7.14 1.07 -16.88
N LEU A 8 -5.82 1.15 -16.73
CA LEU A 8 -4.88 1.67 -17.72
C LEU A 8 -4.05 0.51 -18.28
N PRO A 9 -3.68 0.53 -19.56
CA PRO A 9 -2.82 -0.51 -20.12
C PRO A 9 -1.44 -0.48 -19.46
N THR A 10 -0.85 -1.66 -19.29
CA THR A 10 0.57 -1.78 -18.94
C THR A 10 1.42 -1.07 -20.00
N PRO A 11 2.47 -0.32 -19.61
CA PRO A 11 3.29 0.45 -20.54
C PRO A 11 3.86 -0.38 -21.68
N ASN A 12 3.82 0.17 -22.91
CA ASN A 12 4.26 -0.53 -24.12
C ASN A 12 5.70 -1.05 -24.05
N PHE A 13 6.61 -0.35 -23.38
CA PHE A 13 8.00 -0.80 -23.27
C PHE A 13 8.15 -2.06 -22.42
N ILE A 14 7.28 -2.26 -21.42
CA ILE A 14 7.21 -3.49 -20.62
C ILE A 14 6.58 -4.62 -21.47
N MET A 15 5.47 -4.32 -22.16
CA MET A 15 4.82 -5.29 -23.03
C MET A 15 5.74 -5.75 -24.16
N GLN A 16 6.58 -4.84 -24.70
CA GLN A 16 7.56 -5.19 -25.71
C GLN A 16 8.66 -6.10 -25.14
N ALA A 17 9.16 -5.84 -23.94
CA ALA A 17 10.14 -6.69 -23.28
C ALA A 17 9.60 -8.13 -23.10
N ILE A 18 8.34 -8.26 -22.66
CA ILE A 18 7.68 -9.56 -22.53
C ILE A 18 7.53 -10.26 -23.88
N LYS A 19 7.13 -9.53 -24.93
CA LYS A 19 7.01 -10.07 -26.30
C LYS A 19 8.35 -10.57 -26.83
N THR A 20 9.42 -9.78 -26.69
CA THR A 20 10.77 -10.17 -27.07
C THR A 20 11.23 -11.43 -26.32
N ARG A 21 10.90 -11.53 -25.00
CA ARG A 21 11.21 -12.76 -24.26
C ARG A 21 10.45 -13.99 -24.77
N LEU A 22 9.23 -13.83 -25.30
CA LEU A 22 8.44 -14.90 -25.89
C LEU A 22 9.01 -15.43 -27.23
N GLU A 23 9.87 -14.66 -27.91
CA GLU A 23 10.57 -15.13 -29.14
C GLU A 23 11.47 -16.31 -28.84
N HIS A 24 11.94 -16.45 -27.59
CA HIS A 24 12.61 -17.64 -27.10
C HIS A 24 11.57 -18.58 -26.44
N PRO A 25 11.14 -19.65 -27.10
CA PRO A 25 9.94 -20.41 -26.70
C PRO A 25 10.17 -21.39 -25.53
N ILE A 26 11.32 -21.32 -24.86
CA ILE A 26 11.61 -22.16 -23.71
C ILE A 26 11.23 -21.42 -22.43
N LEU A 27 10.18 -21.88 -21.76
CA LEU A 27 9.61 -21.28 -20.54
C LEU A 27 10.03 -22.08 -19.29
N GLY A 28 11.32 -22.43 -19.22
CA GLY A 28 11.89 -23.18 -18.10
C GLY A 28 12.13 -22.34 -16.85
N TYR A 29 12.78 -22.95 -15.84
CA TYR A 29 13.16 -22.23 -14.63
C TYR A 29 14.14 -21.10 -14.94
N THR A 30 13.94 -19.97 -14.30
CA THR A 30 14.73 -18.76 -14.52
C THR A 30 15.58 -18.46 -13.29
N HIS A 31 16.85 -18.16 -13.53
CA HIS A 31 17.76 -17.64 -12.51
C HIS A 31 17.59 -16.12 -12.41
N MET A 32 17.65 -15.58 -11.20
CA MET A 32 17.67 -14.14 -10.99
C MET A 32 19.03 -13.58 -11.42
N SER A 33 19.04 -12.83 -12.52
CA SER A 33 20.25 -12.23 -13.08
C SER A 33 20.74 -11.05 -12.23
N GLU A 34 22.00 -10.69 -12.34
CA GLU A 34 22.54 -9.48 -11.72
C GLU A 34 21.81 -8.22 -12.19
N ALA A 35 21.35 -8.19 -13.44
CA ALA A 35 20.59 -7.07 -13.99
C ALA A 35 19.29 -6.79 -13.24
N VAL A 36 18.59 -7.82 -12.77
CA VAL A 36 17.35 -7.67 -11.96
C VAL A 36 17.67 -7.03 -10.60
N TYR A 37 18.74 -7.46 -9.94
CA TYR A 37 19.19 -6.83 -8.69
C TYR A 37 19.61 -5.38 -8.92
N GLN A 38 20.38 -5.12 -9.98
CA GLN A 38 20.83 -3.78 -10.31
C GLN A 38 19.65 -2.85 -10.62
N ALA A 39 18.63 -3.33 -11.34
CA ALA A 39 17.42 -2.55 -11.61
C ALA A 39 16.72 -2.12 -10.31
N ILE A 40 16.64 -3.01 -9.30
CA ILE A 40 16.08 -2.65 -7.99
C ILE A 40 16.99 -1.65 -7.27
N ILE A 41 18.30 -1.85 -7.27
CA ILE A 41 19.27 -0.95 -6.62
C ILE A 41 19.16 0.45 -7.21
N ASP A 42 19.18 0.57 -8.54
CA ASP A 42 19.10 1.85 -9.25
C ASP A 42 17.74 2.54 -9.03
N TRP A 43 16.65 1.76 -8.89
CA TRP A 43 15.33 2.29 -8.59
C TRP A 43 15.23 2.81 -7.16
N GLN A 44 15.80 2.09 -6.19
CA GLN A 44 15.83 2.53 -4.80
C GLN A 44 16.75 3.73 -4.60
N ALA A 45 17.87 3.81 -5.32
CA ALA A 45 18.74 4.97 -5.31
C ALA A 45 18.02 6.25 -5.80
N PHE A 46 17.05 6.14 -6.71
CA PHE A 46 16.18 7.24 -7.10
C PHE A 46 15.33 7.77 -5.95
N HIS A 47 14.98 6.90 -4.99
CA HIS A 47 14.33 7.26 -3.72
C HIS A 47 15.30 7.61 -2.58
N GLU A 48 16.58 7.86 -2.91
CA GLU A 48 17.65 8.15 -1.94
C GLU A 48 17.88 7.01 -0.92
N TYR A 49 17.60 5.78 -1.34
CA TYR A 49 17.80 4.58 -0.53
C TYR A 49 18.93 3.72 -1.14
N GLU A 50 20.10 3.76 -0.49
CA GLU A 50 21.22 2.91 -0.87
C GLU A 50 20.97 1.47 -0.42
N VAL A 51 20.92 0.57 -1.39
CA VAL A 51 20.62 -0.86 -1.20
C VAL A 51 21.72 -1.71 -1.84
N LYS A 52 22.07 -2.81 -1.20
CA LYS A 52 23.01 -3.79 -1.75
C LYS A 52 22.25 -5.02 -2.25
N SER A 53 22.79 -5.70 -3.26
CA SER A 53 22.17 -6.90 -3.83
C SER A 53 21.94 -8.00 -2.78
N GLU A 54 22.87 -8.16 -1.83
CA GLU A 54 22.73 -9.11 -0.73
C GLU A 54 21.62 -8.75 0.27
N GLU A 55 21.07 -7.54 0.28
CA GLU A 55 19.95 -7.16 1.13
C GLU A 55 18.59 -7.55 0.52
N ILE A 56 18.54 -7.85 -0.79
CA ILE A 56 17.30 -8.10 -1.53
C ILE A 56 16.86 -9.56 -1.39
N VAL A 57 15.58 -9.76 -1.11
CA VAL A 57 14.91 -11.07 -1.09
C VAL A 57 13.61 -10.97 -1.88
N PHE A 58 13.43 -11.82 -2.88
CA PHE A 58 12.21 -11.83 -3.69
C PHE A 58 11.03 -12.45 -2.97
N THR A 59 9.84 -11.93 -3.24
CA THR A 59 8.54 -12.44 -2.78
C THR A 59 7.58 -12.49 -3.96
N HIS A 60 6.50 -13.26 -3.87
CA HIS A 60 5.51 -13.28 -4.96
C HIS A 60 4.79 -11.92 -5.11
N ASN A 61 4.52 -11.25 -4.01
CA ASN A 61 3.97 -9.90 -3.95
C ASN A 61 4.22 -9.34 -2.55
N VAL A 62 3.90 -8.07 -2.34
CA VAL A 62 4.10 -7.39 -1.04
C VAL A 62 3.27 -8.04 0.07
N ALA A 63 2.01 -8.44 -0.21
CA ALA A 63 1.19 -9.12 0.79
C ALA A 63 1.82 -10.44 1.25
N ASN A 64 2.27 -11.30 0.31
CA ASN A 64 3.04 -12.49 0.65
C ASN A 64 4.28 -12.15 1.49
N GLY A 65 4.95 -11.03 1.16
CA GLY A 65 6.11 -10.55 1.89
C GLY A 65 5.84 -10.27 3.37
N PHE A 66 4.79 -9.53 3.72
CA PHE A 66 4.50 -9.26 5.13
C PHE A 66 3.85 -10.47 5.84
N PHE A 67 3.13 -11.34 5.16
CA PHE A 67 2.69 -12.62 5.74
C PHE A 67 3.89 -13.48 6.16
N MET A 68 4.92 -13.57 5.33
CA MET A 68 6.17 -14.26 5.69
C MET A 68 6.91 -13.55 6.84
N ALA A 69 6.89 -12.21 6.88
CA ALA A 69 7.51 -11.46 7.97
C ALA A 69 6.82 -11.71 9.32
N VAL A 70 5.48 -11.80 9.34
CA VAL A 70 4.74 -12.19 10.55
C VAL A 70 5.21 -13.54 11.07
N GLN A 71 5.42 -14.52 10.20
CA GLN A 71 5.93 -15.83 10.62
C GLN A 71 7.40 -15.79 11.05
N ALA A 72 8.23 -15.00 10.36
CA ALA A 72 9.66 -14.94 10.58
C ALA A 72 10.04 -14.25 11.90
N PHE A 73 9.30 -13.22 12.28
CA PHE A 73 9.69 -12.33 13.37
C PHE A 73 8.81 -12.43 14.61
N THR A 74 7.80 -13.32 14.57
CA THR A 74 6.93 -13.59 15.73
C THR A 74 6.66 -15.06 15.88
N LYS A 75 6.35 -15.49 17.11
CA LYS A 75 5.87 -16.83 17.45
C LYS A 75 4.34 -16.84 17.55
N ALA A 76 3.74 -18.03 17.55
CA ALA A 76 2.32 -18.18 17.82
C ALA A 76 1.92 -17.51 19.14
N GLY A 77 0.84 -16.73 19.11
CA GLY A 77 0.34 -15.97 20.26
C GLY A 77 1.04 -14.62 20.53
N GLU A 78 2.21 -14.34 19.93
CA GLU A 78 2.86 -13.04 20.06
C GLU A 78 2.09 -11.94 19.32
N ALA A 79 2.29 -10.70 19.74
CA ALA A 79 1.54 -9.55 19.25
C ALA A 79 2.20 -8.91 18.02
N VAL A 80 1.34 -8.63 17.03
CA VAL A 80 1.66 -7.81 15.85
C VAL A 80 0.74 -6.60 15.84
N LEU A 81 1.31 -5.41 15.61
CA LEU A 81 0.56 -4.16 15.64
C LEU A 81 0.30 -3.63 14.23
N ALA A 82 -0.92 -3.13 14.02
CA ALA A 82 -1.33 -2.36 12.84
C ALA A 82 -2.04 -1.06 13.26
N MET A 83 -2.08 -0.07 12.38
CA MET A 83 -2.66 1.26 12.62
C MET A 83 -3.85 1.51 11.67
N PRO A 84 -5.08 1.05 12.03
CA PRO A 84 -6.26 1.32 11.21
C PRO A 84 -6.64 2.82 11.21
N PRO A 85 -7.39 3.29 10.15
CA PRO A 85 -7.78 2.50 9.00
C PRO A 85 -6.56 2.15 8.15
N VAL A 86 -6.44 0.88 7.74
CA VAL A 86 -5.28 0.40 6.99
C VAL A 86 -5.68 -0.72 6.04
N TYR A 87 -4.85 -1.00 5.06
CA TYR A 87 -5.04 -2.09 4.10
C TYR A 87 -5.46 -3.39 4.80
N PRO A 88 -6.64 -3.97 4.47
CA PRO A 88 -7.25 -5.05 5.25
C PRO A 88 -6.34 -6.26 5.55
N PRO A 89 -5.46 -6.70 4.63
CA PRO A 89 -4.53 -7.79 4.94
C PRO A 89 -3.56 -7.52 6.09
N PHE A 90 -3.32 -6.27 6.49
CA PHE A 90 -2.53 -5.96 7.70
C PHE A 90 -3.26 -6.38 8.98
N LEU A 91 -4.58 -6.36 8.95
CA LEU A 91 -5.42 -6.77 10.07
C LEU A 91 -5.58 -8.29 10.13
N THR A 92 -5.63 -8.94 8.96
CA THR A 92 -5.86 -10.39 8.89
C THR A 92 -4.58 -11.23 8.94
N ALA A 93 -3.43 -10.68 8.51
CA ALA A 93 -2.17 -11.42 8.48
C ALA A 93 -1.73 -11.94 9.86
N PRO A 94 -1.84 -11.17 10.97
CA PRO A 94 -1.52 -11.71 12.30
C PRO A 94 -2.41 -12.89 12.67
N GLU A 95 -3.72 -12.76 12.56
CA GLU A 95 -4.69 -13.77 12.98
C GLU A 95 -4.59 -15.06 12.14
N LEU A 96 -4.50 -14.93 10.80
CA LEU A 96 -4.33 -16.07 9.90
C LEU A 96 -3.03 -16.84 10.15
N ASN A 97 -2.06 -16.21 10.79
CA ASN A 97 -0.80 -16.83 11.19
C ASN A 97 -0.78 -17.24 12.69
N GLY A 98 -1.91 -17.18 13.40
CA GLY A 98 -2.01 -17.54 14.82
C GLY A 98 -1.30 -16.57 15.76
N ARG A 99 -1.19 -15.29 15.38
CA ARG A 99 -0.64 -14.19 16.19
C ARG A 99 -1.77 -13.31 16.70
N LYS A 100 -1.50 -12.57 17.77
CA LYS A 100 -2.45 -11.61 18.31
C LYS A 100 -2.35 -10.30 17.52
N LEU A 101 -3.46 -9.86 16.91
CA LEU A 101 -3.55 -8.51 16.38
C LEU A 101 -3.71 -7.50 17.52
N VAL A 102 -2.90 -6.45 17.49
CA VAL A 102 -3.01 -5.26 18.35
C VAL A 102 -3.20 -4.06 17.45
N THR A 103 -4.14 -3.18 17.78
CA THR A 103 -4.38 -1.97 17.00
C THR A 103 -4.05 -0.72 17.80
N ALA A 104 -3.40 0.25 17.12
CA ALA A 104 -3.24 1.64 17.54
C ALA A 104 -3.85 2.52 16.44
N PRO A 105 -5.16 2.79 16.50
CA PRO A 105 -5.87 3.52 15.43
C PRO A 105 -5.26 4.89 15.17
N LEU A 106 -5.20 5.26 13.89
CA LEU A 106 -4.87 6.61 13.46
C LEU A 106 -5.96 7.58 13.90
N VAL A 107 -5.59 8.81 14.19
CA VAL A 107 -6.53 9.87 14.61
C VAL A 107 -6.77 10.83 13.45
N LEU A 108 -8.03 11.02 13.10
CA LEU A 108 -8.41 12.00 12.09
C LEU A 108 -8.49 13.41 12.72
N LYS A 109 -7.58 14.30 12.30
CA LYS A 109 -7.56 15.70 12.73
C LYS A 109 -7.54 16.62 11.51
N ASN A 110 -8.48 17.54 11.45
CA ASN A 110 -8.57 18.53 10.35
C ASN A 110 -8.50 17.90 8.93
N GLY A 111 -9.19 16.76 8.73
CA GLY A 111 -9.21 16.05 7.45
C GLY A 111 -7.94 15.27 7.12
N ARG A 112 -7.03 15.08 8.07
CA ARG A 112 -5.76 14.37 7.90
C ARG A 112 -5.56 13.35 9.00
N TYR A 113 -5.14 12.13 8.67
CA TYR A 113 -4.80 11.14 9.67
C TYR A 113 -3.40 11.39 10.27
N GLU A 114 -3.30 11.22 11.58
CA GLU A 114 -2.07 11.36 12.36
C GLU A 114 -1.84 10.09 13.19
N ILE A 115 -0.58 9.80 13.50
CA ILE A 115 -0.21 8.76 14.46
C ILE A 115 -0.34 9.32 15.88
N ASP A 116 -1.13 8.66 16.71
CA ASP A 116 -1.10 8.88 18.16
C ASP A 116 0.09 8.10 18.75
N PHE A 117 1.21 8.78 18.90
CA PHE A 117 2.45 8.15 19.35
C PHE A 117 2.41 7.66 20.79
N ASP A 118 1.65 8.34 21.65
CA ASP A 118 1.51 7.96 23.06
C ASP A 118 0.68 6.66 23.14
N LEU A 119 -0.41 6.58 22.38
CA LEU A 119 -1.21 5.36 22.25
C LEU A 119 -0.38 4.23 21.62
N LEU A 120 0.37 4.51 20.55
CA LEU A 120 1.22 3.54 19.87
C LEU A 120 2.23 2.91 20.85
N GLU A 121 2.96 3.75 21.59
CA GLU A 121 3.96 3.29 22.53
C GLU A 121 3.34 2.51 23.71
N SER A 122 2.21 2.97 24.27
CA SER A 122 1.50 2.23 25.31
C SER A 122 1.05 0.84 24.83
N LYS A 123 0.52 0.74 23.59
CA LYS A 123 0.13 -0.55 23.01
C LYS A 123 1.31 -1.49 22.78
N ILE A 124 2.46 -0.97 22.39
CA ILE A 124 3.69 -1.73 22.25
C ILE A 124 4.10 -2.34 23.59
N VAL A 125 4.15 -1.54 24.64
CA VAL A 125 4.60 -1.96 25.97
C VAL A 125 3.61 -2.93 26.62
N GLU A 126 2.33 -2.56 26.68
CA GLU A 126 1.27 -3.36 27.30
C GLU A 126 1.12 -4.76 26.69
N ASN A 127 1.25 -4.86 25.37
CA ASN A 127 1.07 -6.11 24.65
C ASN A 127 2.37 -6.81 24.26
N LYS A 128 3.53 -6.26 24.63
CA LYS A 128 4.86 -6.80 24.25
C LYS A 128 4.95 -7.04 22.75
N VAL A 129 4.54 -6.04 21.96
CA VAL A 129 4.53 -6.13 20.49
C VAL A 129 5.91 -6.45 19.95
N GLN A 130 5.99 -7.43 19.05
CA GLN A 130 7.25 -7.85 18.42
C GLN A 130 7.43 -7.29 17.02
N LEU A 131 6.31 -7.00 16.34
CA LEU A 131 6.29 -6.59 14.95
C LEU A 131 5.23 -5.52 14.71
N ILE A 132 5.59 -4.48 13.95
CA ILE A 132 4.63 -3.51 13.40
C ILE A 132 4.52 -3.72 11.88
N LEU A 133 3.30 -3.74 11.37
CA LEU A 133 2.99 -3.63 9.94
C LEU A 133 2.65 -2.18 9.63
N PHE A 134 3.55 -1.50 8.93
CA PHE A 134 3.48 -0.06 8.64
C PHE A 134 3.24 0.20 7.15
N CYS A 135 2.20 0.97 6.82
CA CYS A 135 1.83 1.34 5.45
C CYS A 135 2.38 2.72 5.11
N HIS A 136 3.28 2.80 4.11
CA HIS A 136 4.02 4.02 3.81
C HIS A 136 4.41 4.14 2.31
N PRO A 137 3.73 4.97 1.52
CA PRO A 137 2.55 5.81 1.83
C PRO A 137 1.32 5.02 2.25
N GLN A 138 0.43 5.69 2.99
CA GLN A 138 -0.68 5.05 3.70
C GLN A 138 -1.88 4.78 2.78
N ASN A 139 -2.42 3.60 2.85
CA ASN A 139 -3.68 3.19 2.23
C ASN A 139 -4.69 2.86 3.35
N PRO A 140 -5.87 3.54 3.42
CA PRO A 140 -6.59 4.15 2.30
C PRO A 140 -6.43 5.67 2.13
N SER A 141 -5.83 6.39 3.07
CA SER A 141 -5.89 7.85 3.12
C SER A 141 -4.96 8.58 2.14
N GLY A 142 -3.97 7.88 1.57
CA GLY A 142 -2.96 8.46 0.70
C GLY A 142 -1.94 9.35 1.44
N ARG A 143 -1.84 9.24 2.77
CA ARG A 143 -0.87 10.01 3.57
C ARG A 143 0.58 9.68 3.21
N VAL A 144 1.41 10.71 3.08
CA VAL A 144 2.88 10.61 3.10
C VAL A 144 3.35 11.05 4.49
N TRP A 145 3.97 10.12 5.23
CA TRP A 145 4.46 10.44 6.57
C TRP A 145 5.65 11.38 6.50
N THR A 146 5.63 12.42 7.32
CA THR A 146 6.71 13.40 7.39
C THR A 146 7.96 12.82 8.04
N GLU A 147 9.11 13.41 7.77
CA GLU A 147 10.38 13.00 8.39
C GLU A 147 10.31 12.99 9.92
N ASN A 148 9.63 13.97 10.53
CA ASN A 148 9.46 14.02 11.97
C ASN A 148 8.60 12.89 12.53
N GLU A 149 7.51 12.52 11.81
CA GLU A 149 6.67 11.37 12.18
C GLU A 149 7.46 10.06 12.06
N LEU A 150 8.25 9.92 10.98
CA LEU A 150 9.11 8.74 10.78
C LEU A 150 10.22 8.64 11.82
N LYS A 151 10.85 9.76 12.21
CA LYS A 151 11.85 9.80 13.29
C LYS A 151 11.25 9.35 14.61
N LYS A 152 10.07 9.87 14.97
CA LYS A 152 9.40 9.51 16.23
C LYS A 152 8.99 8.03 16.24
N LEU A 153 8.46 7.52 15.13
CA LEU A 153 8.17 6.09 14.98
C LEU A 153 9.44 5.23 15.14
N ALA A 154 10.53 5.65 14.48
CA ALA A 154 11.81 4.96 14.54
C ALA A 154 12.37 4.92 15.98
N GLU A 155 12.32 6.03 16.71
CA GLU A 155 12.77 6.11 18.10
C GLU A 155 12.01 5.13 19.00
N ILE A 156 10.69 5.07 18.89
CA ILE A 156 9.85 4.11 19.63
C ILE A 156 10.23 2.68 19.28
N CYS A 157 10.33 2.35 17.98
CA CYS A 157 10.69 1.00 17.54
C CYS A 157 12.07 0.58 18.02
N VAL A 158 13.06 1.47 17.98
CA VAL A 158 14.43 1.19 18.43
C VAL A 158 14.47 1.00 19.94
N THR A 159 13.81 1.89 20.71
CA THR A 159 13.74 1.84 22.18
C THR A 159 13.17 0.51 22.66
N HIS A 160 12.06 0.06 22.04
CA HIS A 160 11.36 -1.16 22.44
C HIS A 160 11.81 -2.42 21.68
N LYS A 161 12.81 -2.30 20.80
CA LYS A 161 13.36 -3.40 19.97
C LYS A 161 12.28 -4.09 19.10
N VAL A 162 11.35 -3.32 18.60
CA VAL A 162 10.26 -3.80 17.73
C VAL A 162 10.74 -3.84 16.29
N THR A 163 10.57 -4.96 15.62
CA THR A 163 10.79 -5.07 14.17
C THR A 163 9.66 -4.36 13.43
N ILE A 164 9.96 -3.68 12.33
CA ILE A 164 8.95 -3.00 11.54
C ILE A 164 9.00 -3.45 10.07
N VAL A 165 7.86 -3.82 9.53
CA VAL A 165 7.67 -4.05 8.09
C VAL A 165 7.08 -2.78 7.50
N SER A 166 7.85 -2.10 6.65
CA SER A 166 7.42 -0.92 5.91
C SER A 166 6.97 -1.33 4.52
N ASP A 167 5.66 -1.31 4.27
CA ASP A 167 5.08 -1.51 2.94
C ASP A 167 5.13 -0.20 2.18
N GLU A 168 6.06 -0.11 1.22
CA GLU A 168 6.35 1.08 0.44
C GLU A 168 5.91 0.96 -1.03
N ILE A 169 4.92 0.09 -1.30
CA ILE A 169 4.44 -0.19 -2.67
C ILE A 169 3.86 1.03 -3.41
N HIS A 170 3.49 2.08 -2.68
CA HIS A 170 2.94 3.32 -3.24
C HIS A 170 3.98 4.45 -3.37
N SER A 171 5.25 4.21 -3.10
CA SER A 171 6.33 5.20 -3.04
C SER A 171 6.58 5.99 -4.32
N ASP A 172 6.25 5.44 -5.48
CA ASP A 172 6.46 6.10 -6.79
C ASP A 172 5.39 7.16 -7.11
N MET A 173 4.23 7.09 -6.47
CA MET A 173 3.08 7.93 -6.80
C MET A 173 2.88 9.00 -5.72
N ILE A 174 3.72 10.03 -5.75
CA ILE A 174 3.75 11.13 -4.79
C ILE A 174 3.26 12.42 -5.47
N PHE A 175 2.27 13.08 -4.88
CA PHE A 175 1.67 14.32 -5.38
C PHE A 175 1.96 15.51 -4.47
N SER A 176 2.23 15.25 -3.19
CA SER A 176 2.57 16.28 -2.20
C SER A 176 3.52 15.71 -1.15
N GLY A 177 4.50 16.51 -0.74
CA GLY A 177 5.55 16.06 0.16
C GLY A 177 6.64 15.25 -0.56
N LYS A 178 7.38 14.44 0.20
CA LYS A 178 8.45 13.56 -0.28
C LYS A 178 8.33 12.23 0.43
N HIS A 179 8.36 11.14 -0.33
CA HIS A 179 8.54 9.81 0.27
C HIS A 179 9.96 9.69 0.80
N ILE A 180 10.09 9.27 2.05
CA ILE A 180 11.38 8.99 2.70
C ILE A 180 11.32 7.54 3.14
N PRO A 181 12.09 6.63 2.55
CA PRO A 181 12.09 5.24 2.98
C PRO A 181 12.41 5.12 4.47
N LEU A 182 11.60 4.41 5.24
CA LEU A 182 11.75 4.36 6.71
C LEU A 182 13.16 3.92 7.14
N ALA A 183 13.73 2.97 6.41
CA ALA A 183 15.06 2.45 6.67
C ALA A 183 16.19 3.48 6.51
N THR A 184 15.94 4.66 5.93
CA THR A 184 16.94 5.71 5.74
C THR A 184 17.00 6.73 6.89
N ILE A 185 16.04 6.67 7.82
CA ILE A 185 15.94 7.61 8.93
C ILE A 185 17.15 7.52 9.88
N SER A 186 17.63 6.31 10.15
CA SER A 186 18.86 6.08 10.92
C SER A 186 19.39 4.65 10.73
N ASP A 187 20.66 4.42 11.00
CA ASP A 187 21.25 3.07 10.97
C ASP A 187 20.55 2.13 11.96
N ALA A 188 20.13 2.64 13.12
CA ALA A 188 19.46 1.82 14.12
C ALA A 188 18.13 1.27 13.61
N ILE A 189 17.28 2.11 13.01
CA ILE A 189 16.00 1.62 12.47
C ILE A 189 16.21 0.80 11.19
N ARG A 190 17.23 1.07 10.37
CA ARG A 190 17.59 0.24 9.21
C ARG A 190 17.82 -1.21 9.62
N GLN A 191 18.45 -1.44 10.78
CA GLN A 191 18.71 -2.79 11.29
C GLN A 191 17.47 -3.49 11.84
N GLN A 192 16.33 -2.80 11.98
CA GLN A 192 15.06 -3.36 12.45
C GLN A 192 13.96 -3.30 11.39
N THR A 193 14.25 -2.76 10.20
CA THR A 193 13.25 -2.57 9.13
C THR A 193 13.36 -3.65 8.07
N ILE A 194 12.20 -4.13 7.64
CA ILE A 194 11.98 -4.87 6.40
C ILE A 194 11.20 -3.96 5.48
N THR A 195 11.84 -3.40 4.46
CA THR A 195 11.14 -2.61 3.44
C THR A 195 10.60 -3.55 2.38
N LEU A 196 9.30 -3.48 2.12
CA LEU A 196 8.62 -4.24 1.05
C LEU A 196 8.22 -3.29 -0.08
N SER A 197 8.52 -3.66 -1.31
CA SER A 197 8.15 -2.89 -2.48
C SER A 197 7.89 -3.77 -3.71
N SER A 198 7.39 -3.15 -4.78
CA SER A 198 6.98 -3.83 -6.02
C SER A 198 6.71 -2.82 -7.13
N PRO A 199 7.03 -3.12 -8.39
CA PRO A 199 6.55 -2.35 -9.54
C PRO A 199 5.04 -2.56 -9.81
N GLY A 200 4.40 -3.45 -9.06
CA GLY A 200 3.04 -3.92 -9.32
C GLY A 200 1.97 -2.83 -9.35
N LYS A 201 2.04 -1.86 -8.45
CA LYS A 201 1.08 -0.75 -8.40
C LYS A 201 1.39 0.33 -9.43
N THR A 202 2.65 0.70 -9.55
CA THR A 202 3.11 1.78 -10.43
C THR A 202 2.93 1.46 -11.90
N PHE A 203 3.15 0.21 -12.31
CA PHE A 203 3.14 -0.21 -13.72
C PHE A 203 1.98 -1.15 -14.07
N ASN A 204 1.00 -1.31 -13.16
CA ASN A 204 -0.13 -2.21 -13.33
C ASN A 204 0.27 -3.67 -13.63
N LEU A 205 1.19 -4.21 -12.84
CA LEU A 205 1.76 -5.55 -13.00
C LEU A 205 1.28 -6.55 -11.92
N GLY A 206 0.17 -6.26 -11.25
CA GLY A 206 -0.32 -7.09 -10.15
C GLY A 206 -0.50 -8.57 -10.50
N GLY A 207 -0.94 -8.87 -11.73
CA GLY A 207 -1.12 -10.23 -12.24
C GLY A 207 0.19 -11.02 -12.42
N LEU A 208 1.33 -10.34 -12.53
CA LEU A 208 2.65 -10.99 -12.67
C LEU A 208 3.24 -11.44 -11.34
N GLN A 209 2.65 -11.01 -10.22
CA GLN A 209 3.11 -11.42 -8.88
C GLN A 209 4.59 -11.08 -8.66
N ILE A 210 4.90 -9.80 -8.58
CA ILE A 210 6.25 -9.27 -8.36
C ILE A 210 6.32 -8.61 -6.99
N GLY A 211 7.26 -9.00 -6.16
CA GLY A 211 7.55 -8.35 -4.89
C GLY A 211 8.98 -8.60 -4.45
N TYR A 212 9.50 -7.73 -3.62
CA TYR A 212 10.79 -7.92 -2.96
C TYR A 212 10.80 -7.25 -1.59
N ALA A 213 11.65 -7.81 -0.73
CA ALA A 213 12.00 -7.28 0.58
C ALA A 213 13.45 -6.77 0.55
N ILE A 214 13.73 -5.67 1.21
CA ILE A 214 15.07 -5.17 1.48
C ILE A 214 15.31 -5.31 2.98
N ILE A 215 16.33 -6.08 3.36
CA ILE A 215 16.63 -6.45 4.75
C ILE A 215 18.13 -6.30 5.00
N ALA A 216 18.53 -5.19 5.61
CA ALA A 216 19.94 -4.89 5.87
C ALA A 216 20.53 -5.74 7.00
N ASN A 217 19.73 -6.14 7.99
CA ASN A 217 20.18 -6.96 9.11
C ASN A 217 20.32 -8.44 8.70
N PRO A 218 21.53 -9.03 8.76
CA PRO A 218 21.75 -10.41 8.33
C PRO A 218 20.96 -11.44 9.15
N LYS A 219 20.72 -11.17 10.45
CA LYS A 219 19.95 -12.09 11.32
C LYS A 219 18.47 -12.08 10.95
N LEU A 220 17.89 -10.90 10.72
CA LEU A 220 16.51 -10.77 10.23
C LEU A 220 16.38 -11.41 8.85
N LYS A 221 17.32 -11.15 7.94
CA LYS A 221 17.32 -11.77 6.62
C LYS A 221 17.37 -13.29 6.69
N ALA A 222 18.23 -13.86 7.53
CA ALA A 222 18.31 -15.32 7.69
C ALA A 222 16.99 -15.91 8.21
N ALA A 223 16.34 -15.26 9.19
CA ALA A 223 15.04 -15.68 9.70
C ALA A 223 13.95 -15.60 8.62
N TYR A 224 13.94 -14.53 7.85
CA TYR A 224 12.99 -14.32 6.73
C TYR A 224 13.17 -15.38 5.64
N LEU A 225 14.42 -15.64 5.22
CA LEU A 225 14.76 -16.66 4.22
C LEU A 225 14.34 -18.07 4.66
N LYS A 226 14.44 -18.38 5.96
CA LYS A 226 13.98 -19.67 6.49
C LYS A 226 12.47 -19.86 6.26
N VAL A 227 11.67 -18.83 6.48
CA VAL A 227 10.23 -18.88 6.19
C VAL A 227 9.98 -18.95 4.69
N SER A 228 10.64 -18.10 3.89
CA SER A 228 10.53 -18.11 2.43
C SER A 228 10.79 -19.50 1.85
N GLN A 229 11.82 -20.18 2.34
CA GLN A 229 12.16 -21.57 1.95
C GLN A 229 11.08 -22.57 2.38
N SER A 230 10.51 -22.42 3.59
CA SER A 230 9.49 -23.34 4.10
C SER A 230 8.18 -23.29 3.30
N VAL A 231 7.88 -22.16 2.66
CA VAL A 231 6.74 -21.97 1.77
C VAL A 231 7.12 -22.01 0.29
N SER A 232 8.36 -22.46 -0.03
CA SER A 232 8.88 -22.64 -1.38
C SER A 232 8.90 -21.38 -2.27
N VAL A 233 9.06 -20.20 -1.68
CA VAL A 233 9.26 -18.94 -2.42
C VAL A 233 10.77 -18.80 -2.68
N LYS A 234 11.18 -18.93 -3.95
CA LYS A 234 12.62 -18.95 -4.32
C LYS A 234 13.04 -17.79 -5.23
N GLY A 235 12.11 -17.06 -5.79
CA GLY A 235 12.38 -15.98 -6.73
C GLY A 235 11.14 -15.59 -7.52
N LEU A 236 11.34 -14.77 -8.53
CA LEU A 236 10.29 -14.34 -9.45
C LEU A 236 10.10 -15.34 -10.58
N ASN A 237 8.90 -15.38 -11.17
CA ASN A 237 8.68 -16.09 -12.41
C ASN A 237 9.33 -15.36 -13.59
N LEU A 238 9.46 -16.07 -14.71
CA LEU A 238 10.16 -15.60 -15.90
C LEU A 238 9.69 -14.23 -16.40
N PHE A 239 8.38 -14.03 -16.52
CA PHE A 239 7.83 -12.77 -17.04
C PHE A 239 7.86 -11.66 -16.00
N ALA A 240 7.75 -12.00 -14.73
CA ALA A 240 7.94 -11.07 -13.62
C ALA A 240 9.36 -10.48 -13.62
N THR A 241 10.37 -11.31 -13.87
CA THR A 241 11.77 -10.87 -13.96
C THR A 241 11.97 -9.87 -15.09
N VAL A 242 11.51 -10.21 -16.30
CA VAL A 242 11.60 -9.34 -17.49
C VAL A 242 10.82 -8.04 -17.31
N ALA A 243 9.62 -8.13 -16.75
CA ALA A 243 8.77 -6.96 -16.53
C ALA A 243 9.36 -6.02 -15.47
N LEU A 244 9.95 -6.55 -14.39
CA LEU A 244 10.60 -5.75 -13.35
C LEU A 244 11.79 -4.98 -13.94
N GLU A 245 12.68 -5.66 -14.66
CA GLU A 245 13.85 -5.05 -15.28
C GLU A 245 13.45 -3.95 -16.27
N ALA A 246 12.42 -4.19 -17.09
CA ALA A 246 11.89 -3.18 -18.01
C ALA A 246 11.24 -2.01 -17.26
N ALA A 247 10.48 -2.27 -16.19
CA ALA A 247 9.80 -1.27 -15.40
C ALA A 247 10.81 -0.35 -14.68
N TYR A 248 11.82 -0.92 -14.04
CA TYR A 248 12.83 -0.18 -13.28
C TYR A 248 13.97 0.29 -14.20
N SER A 249 13.62 1.13 -15.15
CA SER A 249 14.50 1.68 -16.18
C SER A 249 14.27 3.19 -16.31
N GLU A 250 15.10 3.85 -17.12
CA GLU A 250 14.89 5.26 -17.46
C GLU A 250 13.53 5.52 -18.16
N LYS A 251 13.03 4.55 -18.96
CA LYS A 251 11.67 4.63 -19.55
C LYS A 251 10.61 4.56 -18.46
N GLY A 252 10.84 3.73 -17.44
CA GLY A 252 9.96 3.63 -16.28
C GLY A 252 9.89 4.94 -15.48
N ARG A 253 11.02 5.62 -15.26
CA ARG A 253 11.05 6.93 -14.57
C ARG A 253 10.22 7.98 -15.30
N ARG A 254 10.34 8.05 -16.63
CA ARG A 254 9.52 8.97 -17.45
C ARG A 254 8.03 8.62 -17.36
N TYR A 255 7.70 7.34 -17.44
CA TYR A 255 6.31 6.89 -17.31
C TYR A 255 5.73 7.28 -15.94
N VAL A 256 6.48 7.15 -14.84
CA VAL A 256 6.03 7.56 -13.51
C VAL A 256 5.70 9.05 -13.46
N GLN A 257 6.50 9.90 -14.10
CA GLN A 257 6.23 11.34 -14.19
C GLN A 257 4.91 11.62 -14.94
N GLU A 258 4.71 10.98 -16.09
CA GLU A 258 3.48 11.11 -16.88
C GLU A 258 2.26 10.55 -16.13
N LEU A 259 2.42 9.39 -15.49
CA LEU A 259 1.37 8.78 -14.67
C LEU A 259 0.95 9.69 -13.51
N ASN A 260 1.91 10.26 -12.79
CA ASN A 260 1.62 11.15 -11.66
C ASN A 260 0.86 12.40 -12.11
N GLN A 261 1.21 13.00 -13.24
CA GLN A 261 0.47 14.12 -13.83
C GLN A 261 -0.95 13.73 -14.21
N PHE A 262 -1.12 12.56 -14.83
CA PHE A 262 -2.43 12.04 -15.19
C PHE A 262 -3.31 11.76 -13.96
N LEU A 263 -2.77 11.10 -12.95
CA LEU A 263 -3.48 10.80 -11.70
C LEU A 263 -3.88 12.07 -10.96
N GLN A 264 -3.01 13.08 -10.92
CA GLN A 264 -3.30 14.36 -10.30
C GLN A 264 -4.49 15.05 -10.96
N GLN A 265 -4.59 15.01 -12.32
CA GLN A 265 -5.75 15.54 -13.02
C GLN A 265 -7.06 14.81 -12.65
N ASN A 266 -7.02 13.49 -12.47
CA ASN A 266 -8.18 12.72 -12.03
C ASN A 266 -8.57 13.05 -10.58
N ILE A 267 -7.58 13.26 -9.71
CA ILE A 267 -7.79 13.70 -8.32
C ILE A 267 -8.45 15.09 -8.30
N ASP A 268 -7.91 16.06 -9.06
CA ASP A 268 -8.46 17.42 -9.15
C ASP A 268 -9.92 17.41 -9.60
N LYS A 269 -10.21 16.70 -10.69
CA LYS A 269 -11.59 16.53 -11.20
C LYS A 269 -12.52 15.89 -10.17
N THR A 270 -12.00 14.95 -9.37
CA THR A 270 -12.81 14.29 -8.34
C THR A 270 -13.11 15.24 -7.18
N VAL A 271 -12.11 15.99 -6.73
CA VAL A 271 -12.31 17.03 -5.69
C VAL A 271 -13.32 18.06 -6.15
N ASP A 272 -13.16 18.63 -7.34
CA ASP A 272 -14.09 19.64 -7.92
C ASP A 272 -15.49 19.08 -8.07
N PHE A 273 -15.62 17.83 -8.51
CA PHE A 273 -16.92 17.18 -8.65
C PHE A 273 -17.66 17.07 -7.31
N PHE A 274 -17.01 16.57 -6.27
CA PHE A 274 -17.65 16.44 -4.96
C PHE A 274 -17.91 17.78 -4.32
N GLN A 275 -17.01 18.76 -4.40
CA GLN A 275 -17.24 20.12 -3.90
C GLN A 275 -18.46 20.76 -4.55
N THR A 276 -18.68 20.52 -5.84
CA THR A 276 -19.79 21.11 -6.59
C THR A 276 -21.12 20.40 -6.34
N HIS A 277 -21.13 19.08 -6.27
CA HIS A 277 -22.37 18.29 -6.29
C HIS A 277 -22.69 17.58 -4.97
N PHE A 278 -21.69 17.38 -4.12
CA PHE A 278 -21.80 16.71 -2.82
C PHE A 278 -20.94 17.44 -1.77
N PRO A 279 -21.20 18.74 -1.49
CA PRO A 279 -20.34 19.56 -0.63
C PRO A 279 -20.22 19.05 0.81
N GLN A 280 -21.11 18.16 1.23
CA GLN A 280 -21.07 17.51 2.53
C GLN A 280 -20.11 16.29 2.57
N VAL A 281 -19.70 15.78 1.41
CA VAL A 281 -18.73 14.68 1.34
C VAL A 281 -17.31 15.27 1.37
N THR A 282 -16.53 14.86 2.36
CA THR A 282 -15.13 15.26 2.40
C THR A 282 -14.31 14.31 1.55
N VAL A 283 -13.70 14.84 0.49
CA VAL A 283 -12.69 14.14 -0.29
C VAL A 283 -11.34 14.34 0.37
N MET A 284 -10.80 13.30 0.99
CA MET A 284 -9.42 13.36 1.49
C MET A 284 -8.48 13.35 0.30
N ARG A 285 -7.97 14.54 -0.06
CA ARG A 285 -7.02 14.66 -1.16
C ARG A 285 -5.76 13.87 -0.84
N PRO A 286 -5.44 12.83 -1.62
CA PRO A 286 -4.28 12.01 -1.32
C PRO A 286 -2.96 12.76 -1.58
N GLU A 287 -2.00 12.61 -0.70
CA GLU A 287 -0.62 13.07 -0.88
C GLU A 287 0.15 12.09 -1.77
N ALA A 288 -0.31 10.83 -1.81
CA ALA A 288 0.26 9.74 -2.62
C ALA A 288 -0.82 8.73 -3.03
N SER A 289 -0.49 7.85 -3.99
CA SER A 289 -1.37 6.80 -4.49
C SER A 289 -2.54 7.32 -5.34
N TYR A 290 -3.18 6.42 -6.07
CA TYR A 290 -4.39 6.71 -6.87
C TYR A 290 -5.70 6.37 -6.13
N LEU A 291 -5.60 6.16 -4.82
CA LEU A 291 -6.72 5.79 -3.97
C LEU A 291 -7.18 7.03 -3.21
N VAL A 292 -8.47 7.32 -3.30
CA VAL A 292 -9.08 8.45 -2.62
C VAL A 292 -10.03 7.94 -1.54
N TRP A 293 -9.93 8.52 -0.36
CA TRP A 293 -10.78 8.22 0.77
C TRP A 293 -11.88 9.25 0.86
N LEU A 294 -13.14 8.80 0.76
CA LEU A 294 -14.33 9.62 0.74
C LEU A 294 -15.05 9.49 2.08
N ASP A 295 -15.20 10.58 2.79
CA ASP A 295 -15.91 10.68 4.06
C ASP A 295 -17.34 11.16 3.83
N PHE A 296 -18.30 10.28 4.07
CA PHE A 296 -19.74 10.53 3.99
C PHE A 296 -20.37 10.74 5.37
N SER A 297 -19.60 10.80 6.46
CA SER A 297 -20.12 10.81 7.83
C SER A 297 -21.09 11.98 8.13
N THR A 298 -20.94 13.10 7.44
CA THR A 298 -21.88 14.23 7.50
C THR A 298 -23.23 13.96 6.80
N LEU A 299 -23.28 12.97 5.91
CA LEU A 299 -24.49 12.60 5.17
C LEU A 299 -25.12 11.33 5.66
N CYS A 300 -24.35 10.48 6.34
CA CYS A 300 -24.78 9.13 6.61
C CYS A 300 -24.22 8.60 7.94
N SER A 301 -25.11 8.29 8.90
CA SER A 301 -24.77 7.59 10.14
C SER A 301 -24.93 6.08 10.03
N ASP A 302 -25.65 5.59 9.01
CA ASP A 302 -25.84 4.17 8.73
C ASP A 302 -24.96 3.73 7.54
N HIS A 303 -23.86 3.05 7.85
CA HIS A 303 -22.92 2.56 6.84
C HIS A 303 -23.58 1.54 5.87
N ALA A 304 -24.51 0.72 6.35
CA ALA A 304 -25.20 -0.25 5.50
C ALA A 304 -26.09 0.48 4.48
N ALA A 305 -26.76 1.57 4.89
CA ALA A 305 -27.53 2.41 3.98
C ALA A 305 -26.63 3.11 2.95
N LEU A 306 -25.47 3.63 3.36
CA LEU A 306 -24.48 4.19 2.44
C LEU A 306 -24.02 3.17 1.39
N LYS A 307 -23.66 1.99 1.83
CA LYS A 307 -23.22 0.91 0.94
C LYS A 307 -24.30 0.49 -0.04
N ASN A 308 -25.55 0.36 0.45
CA ASN A 308 -26.70 0.06 -0.40
C ASN A 308 -26.90 1.14 -1.46
N TRP A 309 -26.84 2.42 -1.09
CA TRP A 309 -26.95 3.54 -2.00
C TRP A 309 -25.84 3.55 -3.07
N ILE A 310 -24.57 3.36 -2.68
CA ILE A 310 -23.44 3.28 -3.63
C ILE A 310 -23.68 2.18 -4.67
N ILE A 311 -24.12 0.99 -4.24
CA ILE A 311 -24.26 -0.17 -5.12
C ILE A 311 -25.54 -0.08 -5.95
N ASN A 312 -26.68 0.19 -5.32
CA ASN A 312 -27.99 0.02 -5.93
C ASN A 312 -28.55 1.27 -6.57
N ASP A 313 -28.19 2.47 -6.09
CA ASP A 313 -28.71 3.74 -6.60
C ASP A 313 -27.63 4.44 -7.47
N ALA A 314 -26.42 4.60 -6.96
CA ALA A 314 -25.33 5.15 -7.74
C ALA A 314 -24.68 4.13 -8.69
N LYS A 315 -25.03 2.83 -8.61
CA LYS A 315 -24.50 1.76 -9.49
C LYS A 315 -22.97 1.73 -9.58
N LEU A 316 -22.30 1.95 -8.44
CA LEU A 316 -20.85 2.01 -8.35
C LEU A 316 -20.30 0.90 -7.44
N GLY A 317 -19.18 0.30 -7.84
CA GLY A 317 -18.38 -0.56 -6.98
C GLY A 317 -17.24 0.25 -6.38
N LEU A 318 -17.35 0.64 -5.09
CA LEU A 318 -16.28 1.23 -4.29
C LEU A 318 -15.84 0.25 -3.21
N ASN A 319 -14.68 0.49 -2.61
CA ASN A 319 -14.24 -0.36 -1.50
C ASN A 319 -14.84 0.12 -0.19
N ASP A 320 -15.44 -0.82 0.52
CA ASP A 320 -16.14 -0.64 1.79
C ASP A 320 -15.17 -0.17 2.88
N GLY A 321 -15.46 1.00 3.47
CA GLY A 321 -14.59 1.62 4.46
C GLY A 321 -14.43 0.81 5.73
N GLU A 322 -15.47 0.15 6.22
CA GLU A 322 -15.38 -0.67 7.43
C GLU A 322 -14.41 -1.85 7.31
N SER A 323 -14.08 -2.26 6.06
CA SER A 323 -13.09 -3.31 5.83
C SER A 323 -11.65 -2.89 6.18
N PHE A 324 -11.38 -1.59 6.36
CA PHE A 324 -10.05 -1.05 6.68
C PHE A 324 -9.76 -0.98 8.19
N ASP A 325 -10.68 -1.46 9.01
CA ASP A 325 -10.49 -1.59 10.46
C ASP A 325 -11.00 -2.96 10.95
N VAL A 326 -10.76 -3.26 12.20
CA VAL A 326 -11.28 -4.48 12.81
C VAL A 326 -12.81 -4.46 12.84
N LYS A 327 -13.40 -5.61 12.55
CA LYS A 327 -14.85 -5.77 12.64
C LYS A 327 -15.27 -5.80 14.09
N THR A 328 -16.19 -4.91 14.46
CA THR A 328 -16.83 -4.84 15.78
C THR A 328 -18.32 -4.63 15.61
N ASP A 329 -19.08 -4.81 16.69
CA ASP A 329 -20.52 -4.47 16.72
C ASP A 329 -20.77 -2.95 16.84
N LYS A 330 -19.70 -2.15 16.84
CA LYS A 330 -19.73 -0.70 16.94
C LYS A 330 -19.13 -0.08 15.67
N PRO A 331 -19.50 1.18 15.34
CA PRO A 331 -18.83 1.92 14.29
C PRO A 331 -17.30 1.91 14.46
N ASN A 332 -16.59 1.71 13.38
CA ASN A 332 -15.12 1.69 13.34
C ASN A 332 -14.57 2.88 12.53
N ALA A 333 -13.26 2.99 12.40
CA ALA A 333 -12.61 4.12 11.71
C ALA A 333 -12.98 4.24 10.22
N GLY A 334 -13.60 3.22 9.63
CA GLY A 334 -14.06 3.22 8.23
C GLY A 334 -15.57 3.38 8.07
N THR A 335 -16.33 3.48 9.18
CA THR A 335 -17.80 3.65 9.13
C THR A 335 -18.16 4.95 8.44
N CYS A 336 -19.04 4.88 7.46
CA CYS A 336 -19.41 5.98 6.55
C CYS A 336 -18.28 6.51 5.65
N PHE A 337 -17.25 5.71 5.45
CA PHE A 337 -16.21 5.99 4.46
C PHE A 337 -16.27 5.00 3.28
N MET A 338 -15.79 5.47 2.12
CA MET A 338 -15.59 4.64 0.93
C MET A 338 -14.24 4.96 0.29
N ARG A 339 -13.52 3.93 -0.18
CA ARG A 339 -12.30 4.14 -0.96
C ARG A 339 -12.59 4.02 -2.45
N MET A 340 -12.22 5.05 -3.21
CA MET A 340 -12.38 5.11 -4.65
C MET A 340 -11.03 5.05 -5.35
N ASN A 341 -10.90 4.17 -6.36
CA ASN A 341 -9.73 4.08 -7.22
C ASN A 341 -9.87 5.07 -8.40
N LEU A 342 -8.88 5.95 -8.58
CA LEU A 342 -8.86 6.97 -9.63
C LEU A 342 -7.91 6.65 -10.80
N ALA A 343 -7.22 5.50 -10.79
CA ALA A 343 -6.36 5.06 -11.88
C ALA A 343 -7.19 4.46 -13.03
N VAL A 344 -8.10 5.25 -13.56
CA VAL A 344 -9.06 4.89 -14.61
C VAL A 344 -9.01 5.88 -15.77
N PRO A 345 -9.39 5.47 -17.00
CA PRO A 345 -9.52 6.40 -18.11
C PRO A 345 -10.52 7.54 -17.80
N PRO A 346 -10.33 8.75 -18.37
CA PRO A 346 -11.23 9.89 -18.13
C PRO A 346 -12.69 9.59 -18.40
N ARG A 347 -12.99 8.75 -19.40
CA ARG A 347 -14.35 8.32 -19.72
C ARG A 347 -14.99 7.53 -18.57
N VAL A 348 -14.22 6.64 -17.92
CA VAL A 348 -14.72 5.84 -16.79
C VAL A 348 -14.97 6.74 -15.58
N LEU A 349 -14.09 7.71 -15.33
CA LEU A 349 -14.30 8.70 -14.28
C LEU A 349 -15.55 9.54 -14.50
N GLN A 350 -15.79 10.02 -15.74
CA GLN A 350 -17.01 10.77 -16.09
C GLN A 350 -18.28 9.94 -15.94
N GLN A 351 -18.23 8.64 -16.29
CA GLN A 351 -19.35 7.73 -16.05
C GLN A 351 -19.62 7.59 -14.55
N ALA A 352 -18.58 7.43 -13.71
CA ALA A 352 -18.75 7.38 -12.27
C ALA A 352 -19.40 8.66 -11.71
N PHE A 353 -19.00 9.84 -12.17
CA PHE A 353 -19.62 11.10 -11.79
C PHE A 353 -21.09 11.19 -12.22
N SER A 354 -21.42 10.71 -13.41
CA SER A 354 -22.81 10.65 -13.86
C SER A 354 -23.65 9.71 -13.00
N HIS A 355 -23.09 8.58 -12.59
CA HIS A 355 -23.72 7.61 -11.70
C HIS A 355 -23.94 8.18 -10.29
N PHE A 356 -23.00 8.90 -9.72
CA PHE A 356 -23.20 9.62 -8.46
C PHE A 356 -24.34 10.63 -8.55
N LYS A 357 -24.42 11.41 -9.65
CA LYS A 357 -25.53 12.38 -9.87
C LYS A 357 -26.89 11.71 -9.97
N MET A 358 -27.00 10.56 -10.65
CA MET A 358 -28.25 9.81 -10.73
C MET A 358 -28.72 9.34 -9.35
N GLY A 359 -27.81 8.90 -8.50
CA GLY A 359 -28.13 8.49 -7.14
C GLY A 359 -28.48 9.62 -6.18
N LEU A 360 -28.22 10.90 -6.54
CA LEU A 360 -28.33 12.05 -5.62
C LEU A 360 -29.72 12.20 -5.00
N ASN A 361 -30.79 11.96 -5.77
CA ASN A 361 -32.17 12.09 -5.29
C ASN A 361 -32.58 10.97 -4.32
N GLN A 362 -31.79 9.92 -4.21
CA GLN A 362 -32.01 8.74 -3.37
C GLN A 362 -30.99 8.64 -2.24
N LEU A 363 -30.19 9.72 -2.06
CA LEU A 363 -29.20 9.77 -0.99
C LEU A 363 -29.92 9.58 0.37
N PRO A 364 -29.45 8.67 1.23
CA PRO A 364 -30.06 8.47 2.54
C PRO A 364 -30.12 9.81 3.28
N LYS A 365 -31.31 10.22 3.68
CA LYS A 365 -31.49 11.35 4.63
C LYS A 365 -31.24 10.79 6.01
N LEU A 366 -30.34 11.37 6.73
CA LEU A 366 -29.99 11.08 8.11
C LEU A 366 -30.92 11.72 9.09
#